data_f32deb490acb8e5e4ce045fe69baa9ba
#
_entry.id   f32deb490acb8e5e4ce045fe69baa9ba
#
_cell.length_a   1.000
_cell.length_b   1.000
_cell.length_c   1.000
_cell.angle_alpha   90.00
_cell.angle_beta   90.00
_cell.angle_gamma   90.00
#
_symmetry.space_group_name_H-M   'P 1'
#
loop_
_entity.id
_entity.type
_entity.pdbx_description
1 polymer ?
#
loop_
_entity_poly.entity_id
_entity_poly.type
_entity_poly.pdbx_seq_one_letter_code
_entity_poly.pdbx_strand_id
1 'polypeptide(L)'
;MRPDEANEIPVEATSLPLSLPVHVRSVALEYAYMGVKLSKHLSKRARFPQPQPLDAADVALDPSHAAELLRAEWGLSDRPVHSMMRLLETAGVRVFSLGQGQAKVSTFSFMREGVPYVFLQTGRDAVAQRFSLASELGHLALHTTDTEPVGTLHRIEEAKDFGRAFLMPPCALYAHG
;
A
#
# COMPACT_ATOMS: atom_id res chain seq x y z
N MET A 1 32.98 2.27 -3.20
CA MET A 1 31.61 2.07 -2.72
C MET A 1 31.02 3.45 -2.49
N ARG A 2 30.08 3.87 -3.31
CA ARG A 2 29.43 5.19 -3.15
C ARG A 2 28.57 5.16 -1.90
N PRO A 3 28.52 6.22 -1.08
CA PRO A 3 27.74 6.27 0.15
C PRO A 3 26.22 6.15 -0.07
N ASP A 4 25.75 6.17 -1.33
CA ASP A 4 24.33 6.17 -1.68
C ASP A 4 23.73 4.77 -1.88
N GLU A 5 24.52 3.72 -2.11
CA GLU A 5 24.02 2.37 -2.42
C GLU A 5 23.27 1.70 -1.25
N ALA A 6 23.58 2.07 -0.01
CA ALA A 6 22.89 1.53 1.16
C ALA A 6 21.46 2.12 1.38
N ASN A 7 21.04 3.07 0.55
CA ASN A 7 19.81 3.82 0.74
C ASN A 7 18.81 3.67 -0.43
N GLU A 8 19.14 2.86 -1.44
CA GLU A 8 18.25 2.60 -2.57
C GLU A 8 17.09 1.68 -2.15
N ILE A 9 15.92 1.97 -2.66
CA ILE A 9 14.75 1.11 -2.53
C ILE A 9 14.77 0.18 -3.74
N PRO A 10 14.93 -1.14 -3.55
CA PRO A 10 14.89 -2.08 -4.66
C PRO A 10 13.49 -2.03 -5.33
N VAL A 11 13.46 -1.97 -6.65
CA VAL A 11 12.18 -1.96 -7.38
C VAL A 11 11.36 -3.22 -7.12
N GLU A 12 12.04 -4.34 -6.90
CA GLU A 12 11.44 -5.65 -6.61
C GLU A 12 10.71 -5.67 -5.27
N ALA A 13 11.12 -4.81 -4.33
CA ALA A 13 10.46 -4.67 -3.02
C ALA A 13 9.27 -3.70 -3.06
N THR A 14 8.94 -3.14 -4.23
CA THR A 14 7.80 -2.25 -4.42
C THR A 14 6.68 -2.94 -5.18
N SER A 15 5.44 -2.49 -5.00
CA SER A 15 4.29 -2.94 -5.79
C SER A 15 4.26 -2.38 -7.22
N LEU A 16 5.29 -1.63 -7.64
CA LEU A 16 5.39 -1.11 -9.00
C LEU A 16 5.39 -2.26 -10.02
N PRO A 17 4.50 -2.21 -11.04
CA PRO A 17 4.50 -3.23 -12.09
C PRO A 17 5.86 -3.32 -12.77
N LEU A 18 6.42 -4.53 -12.86
CA LEU A 18 7.72 -4.76 -13.51
C LEU A 18 7.70 -4.46 -15.01
N SER A 19 6.50 -4.44 -15.62
CA SER A 19 6.27 -4.06 -17.02
C SER A 19 6.40 -2.56 -17.29
N LEU A 20 6.47 -1.71 -16.25
CA LEU A 20 6.63 -0.27 -16.45
C LEU A 20 7.99 0.06 -17.08
N PRO A 21 8.04 1.07 -17.97
CA PRO A 21 9.29 1.56 -18.52
C PRO A 21 10.29 1.97 -17.43
N VAL A 22 11.58 1.70 -17.66
CA VAL A 22 12.65 1.96 -16.68
C VAL A 22 12.63 3.41 -16.18
N HIS A 23 12.47 4.38 -17.10
CA HIS A 23 12.44 5.81 -16.71
C HIS A 23 11.25 6.16 -15.80
N VAL A 24 10.09 5.49 -15.96
CA VAL A 24 8.92 5.71 -15.07
C VAL A 24 9.20 5.13 -13.69
N ARG A 25 9.79 3.93 -13.63
CA ARG A 25 10.21 3.32 -12.36
C ARG A 25 11.26 4.15 -11.63
N SER A 26 12.26 4.68 -12.35
CA SER A 26 13.28 5.56 -11.75
C SER A 26 12.65 6.80 -11.09
N VAL A 27 11.73 7.45 -11.77
CA VAL A 27 11.00 8.61 -11.21
C VAL A 27 10.21 8.19 -9.96
N ALA A 28 9.53 7.06 -9.98
CA ALA A 28 8.79 6.55 -8.82
C ALA A 28 9.72 6.32 -7.61
N LEU A 29 10.89 5.72 -7.83
CA LEU A 29 11.87 5.46 -6.78
C LEU A 29 12.49 6.75 -6.23
N GLU A 30 12.67 7.79 -7.04
CA GLU A 30 13.09 9.11 -6.56
C GLU A 30 12.05 9.71 -5.58
N TYR A 31 10.75 9.64 -5.93
CA TYR A 31 9.68 10.05 -5.02
C TYR A 31 9.67 9.20 -3.74
N ALA A 32 9.85 7.90 -3.85
CA ALA A 32 9.93 7.00 -2.71
C ALA A 32 11.07 7.40 -1.76
N TYR A 33 12.25 7.63 -2.30
CA TYR A 33 13.43 8.06 -1.54
C TYR A 33 13.18 9.40 -0.82
N MET A 34 12.63 10.40 -1.54
CA MET A 34 12.29 11.69 -0.96
C MET A 34 11.24 11.56 0.16
N GLY A 35 10.22 10.74 -0.04
CA GLY A 35 9.17 10.49 0.96
C GLY A 35 9.73 9.84 2.23
N VAL A 36 10.62 8.85 2.09
CA VAL A 36 11.30 8.23 3.24
C VAL A 36 12.15 9.25 4.00
N LYS A 37 12.93 10.06 3.30
CA LYS A 37 13.74 11.13 3.94
C LYS A 37 12.86 12.14 4.68
N LEU A 38 11.77 12.58 4.05
CA LEU A 38 10.83 13.51 4.66
C LEU A 38 10.16 12.88 5.89
N SER A 39 9.69 11.64 5.81
CA SER A 39 9.13 10.92 6.94
C SER A 39 10.10 10.84 8.11
N LYS A 40 11.35 10.44 7.87
CA LYS A 40 12.41 10.38 8.88
C LYS A 40 12.70 11.75 9.50
N HIS A 41 12.69 12.82 8.69
CA HIS A 41 12.90 14.17 9.20
C HIS A 41 11.75 14.65 10.10
N LEU A 42 10.50 14.41 9.65
CA LEU A 42 9.30 14.79 10.41
C LEU A 42 9.13 13.99 11.70
N SER A 43 9.53 12.71 11.72
CA SER A 43 9.46 11.85 12.90
C SER A 43 10.32 12.36 14.08
N LYS A 44 11.30 13.22 13.81
CA LYS A 44 12.09 13.88 14.86
C LYS A 44 11.33 15.02 15.56
N ARG A 45 10.26 15.54 14.96
CA ARG A 45 9.50 16.71 15.42
C ARG A 45 8.04 16.45 15.70
N ALA A 46 7.48 15.39 15.11
CA ALA A 46 6.08 15.00 15.26
C ALA A 46 5.98 13.51 15.61
N ARG A 47 4.99 13.16 16.40
CA ARG A 47 4.66 11.76 16.69
C ARG A 47 3.70 11.27 15.62
N PHE A 48 4.12 10.26 14.86
CA PHE A 48 3.24 9.53 13.95
C PHE A 48 2.64 8.32 14.65
N PRO A 49 1.46 7.85 14.24
CA PRO A 49 0.94 6.56 14.66
C PRO A 49 1.97 5.47 14.40
N GLN A 50 2.07 4.53 15.33
CA GLN A 50 2.93 3.35 15.13
C GLN A 50 2.28 2.44 14.10
N PRO A 51 3.08 1.82 13.20
CA PRO A 51 2.56 0.84 12.26
C PRO A 51 1.85 -0.28 13.02
N GLN A 52 0.59 -0.54 12.66
CA GLN A 52 -0.12 -1.72 13.12
C GLN A 52 0.37 -2.94 12.34
N PRO A 53 0.29 -4.15 12.91
CA PRO A 53 0.57 -5.37 12.18
C PRO A 53 -0.28 -5.42 10.90
N LEU A 54 0.36 -5.73 9.78
CA LEU A 54 -0.29 -5.86 8.48
C LEU A 54 -0.18 -7.30 7.96
N ASP A 55 0.58 -8.14 8.64
CA ASP A 55 0.93 -9.47 8.18
C ASP A 55 -0.28 -10.41 8.25
N ALA A 56 -0.85 -10.68 7.10
CA ALA A 56 -1.89 -11.67 6.89
C ALA A 56 -1.38 -12.87 6.07
N ALA A 57 -0.11 -12.86 5.68
CA ALA A 57 0.46 -13.87 4.78
C ALA A 57 0.52 -15.27 5.40
N ASP A 58 0.76 -15.37 6.70
CA ASP A 58 0.91 -16.66 7.39
C ASP A 58 -0.42 -17.44 7.56
N VAL A 59 -1.56 -16.77 7.42
CA VAL A 59 -2.88 -17.35 7.77
C VAL A 59 -3.78 -17.50 6.56
N ALA A 60 -3.55 -16.74 5.49
CA ALA A 60 -4.50 -16.63 4.40
C ALA A 60 -3.95 -17.17 3.08
N LEU A 61 -4.48 -18.31 2.67
CA LEU A 61 -4.30 -18.84 1.31
C LEU A 61 -5.16 -18.09 0.27
N ASP A 62 -6.09 -17.24 0.72
CA ASP A 62 -7.01 -16.48 -0.11
C ASP A 62 -7.00 -14.99 0.26
N PRO A 63 -6.78 -14.08 -0.71
CA PRO A 63 -6.75 -12.63 -0.49
C PRO A 63 -8.02 -12.06 0.17
N SER A 64 -9.19 -12.62 -0.15
CA SER A 64 -10.46 -12.17 0.43
C SER A 64 -10.53 -12.48 1.92
N HIS A 65 -10.09 -13.67 2.31
CA HIS A 65 -10.03 -14.06 3.72
C HIS A 65 -9.01 -13.24 4.51
N ALA A 66 -7.86 -12.95 3.90
CA ALA A 66 -6.88 -12.03 4.49
C ALA A 66 -7.47 -10.63 4.76
N ALA A 67 -8.27 -10.13 3.83
CA ALA A 67 -8.96 -8.86 4.00
C ALA A 67 -9.98 -8.88 5.15
N GLU A 68 -10.72 -9.97 5.32
CA GLU A 68 -11.65 -10.15 6.43
C GLU A 68 -10.94 -10.19 7.78
N LEU A 69 -9.83 -10.93 7.88
CA LEU A 69 -9.01 -11.01 9.08
C LEU A 69 -8.47 -9.63 9.47
N LEU A 70 -7.90 -8.89 8.52
CA LEU A 70 -7.36 -7.56 8.79
C LEU A 70 -8.46 -6.58 9.19
N ARG A 71 -9.66 -6.67 8.58
CA ARG A 71 -10.83 -5.88 9.01
C ARG A 71 -11.23 -6.17 10.44
N ALA A 72 -11.22 -7.45 10.83
CA ALA A 72 -11.54 -7.88 12.20
C ALA A 72 -10.50 -7.33 13.19
N GLU A 73 -9.21 -7.46 12.88
CA GLU A 73 -8.11 -6.95 13.70
C GLU A 73 -8.19 -5.44 13.90
N TRP A 74 -8.52 -4.69 12.85
CA TRP A 74 -8.69 -3.25 12.93
C TRP A 74 -10.06 -2.81 13.49
N GLY A 75 -10.87 -3.76 13.96
CA GLY A 75 -12.18 -3.51 14.56
C GLY A 75 -13.19 -2.90 13.58
N LEU A 76 -13.01 -3.11 12.28
CA LEU A 76 -13.93 -2.62 11.25
C LEU A 76 -15.18 -3.48 11.15
N SER A 77 -15.03 -4.82 11.33
CA SER A 77 -16.12 -5.79 11.10
C SER A 77 -16.83 -5.50 9.77
N ASP A 78 -18.16 -5.34 9.78
CA ASP A 78 -18.98 -5.07 8.58
C ASP A 78 -19.13 -3.57 8.26
N ARG A 79 -18.55 -2.69 9.08
CA ARG A 79 -18.72 -1.25 8.91
C ARG A 79 -18.02 -0.77 7.62
N PRO A 80 -18.66 0.13 6.84
CA PRO A 80 -18.02 0.68 5.66
C PRO A 80 -16.80 1.53 6.02
N VAL A 81 -15.77 1.45 5.21
CA VAL A 81 -14.60 2.33 5.34
C VAL A 81 -14.95 3.69 4.73
N HIS A 82 -15.10 4.73 5.53
CA HIS A 82 -15.43 6.06 5.01
C HIS A 82 -14.27 6.72 4.25
N SER A 83 -13.05 6.59 4.75
CA SER A 83 -11.86 7.14 4.12
C SER A 83 -10.69 6.17 4.23
N MET A 84 -10.28 5.60 3.10
CA MET A 84 -9.10 4.72 3.06
C MET A 84 -7.83 5.44 3.48
N MET A 85 -7.64 6.70 3.04
CA MET A 85 -6.46 7.48 3.40
C MET A 85 -6.34 7.64 4.92
N ARG A 86 -7.40 8.11 5.58
CA ARG A 86 -7.40 8.27 7.04
C ARG A 86 -7.20 6.96 7.79
N LEU A 87 -7.81 5.88 7.28
CA LEU A 87 -7.66 4.55 7.87
C LEU A 87 -6.19 4.12 7.83
N LEU A 88 -5.55 4.21 6.66
CA LEU A 88 -4.14 3.87 6.49
C LEU A 88 -3.23 4.73 7.38
N GLU A 89 -3.43 6.04 7.40
CA GLU A 89 -2.65 6.96 8.24
C GLU A 89 -2.81 6.63 9.74
N THR A 90 -4.03 6.29 10.18
CA THR A 90 -4.29 5.87 11.56
C THR A 90 -3.61 4.55 11.89
N ALA A 91 -3.54 3.63 10.92
CA ALA A 91 -2.80 2.38 11.06
C ALA A 91 -1.27 2.53 10.95
N GLY A 92 -0.77 3.76 10.83
CA GLY A 92 0.67 4.05 10.80
C GLY A 92 1.31 3.98 9.42
N VAL A 93 0.53 3.81 8.37
CA VAL A 93 1.01 3.88 6.97
C VAL A 93 1.37 5.32 6.62
N ARG A 94 2.49 5.53 5.98
CA ARG A 94 2.92 6.83 5.47
C ARG A 94 2.39 7.04 4.06
N VAL A 95 1.35 7.87 3.91
CA VAL A 95 0.73 8.14 2.61
C VAL A 95 1.27 9.44 2.04
N PHE A 96 1.82 9.38 0.82
CA PHE A 96 2.29 10.53 0.06
C PHE A 96 1.53 10.64 -1.26
N SER A 97 1.26 11.86 -1.68
CA SER A 97 0.66 12.13 -2.99
C SER A 97 1.74 12.34 -4.04
N LEU A 98 1.61 11.65 -5.17
CA LEU A 98 2.40 11.93 -6.36
C LEU A 98 1.88 13.22 -7.02
N GLY A 99 2.78 14.10 -7.44
CA GLY A 99 2.40 15.35 -8.10
C GLY A 99 1.64 15.15 -9.42
N GLN A 100 0.84 16.13 -9.82
CA GLN A 100 0.00 16.06 -11.03
C GLN A 100 0.78 15.81 -12.33
N GLY A 101 2.07 16.15 -12.39
CA GLY A 101 2.93 15.89 -13.55
C GLY A 101 3.35 14.43 -13.72
N GLN A 102 3.01 13.55 -12.78
CA GLN A 102 3.43 12.14 -12.73
C GLN A 102 2.32 11.16 -13.11
N ALA A 103 1.44 11.54 -14.03
CA ALA A 103 0.30 10.72 -14.45
C ALA A 103 0.67 9.31 -14.97
N LYS A 104 1.94 9.08 -15.34
CA LYS A 104 2.44 7.78 -15.78
C LYS A 104 2.85 6.86 -14.63
N VAL A 105 3.09 7.39 -13.44
CA VAL A 105 3.42 6.61 -12.25
C VAL A 105 2.11 6.18 -11.59
N SER A 106 1.86 4.87 -11.52
CA SER A 106 0.74 4.32 -10.78
C SER A 106 0.94 4.49 -9.26
N THR A 107 -0.14 4.35 -8.50
CA THR A 107 -0.06 4.17 -7.04
C THR A 107 0.81 2.95 -6.75
N PHE A 108 1.67 3.05 -5.76
CA PHE A 108 2.54 1.95 -5.34
C PHE A 108 2.87 2.02 -3.85
N SER A 109 3.30 0.91 -3.31
CA SER A 109 3.67 0.77 -1.89
C SER A 109 4.94 -0.07 -1.71
N PHE A 110 5.52 0.04 -0.53
CA PHE A 110 6.61 -0.81 -0.05
C PHE A 110 6.73 -0.73 1.47
N MET A 111 7.43 -1.69 2.04
CA MET A 111 7.83 -1.69 3.45
C MET A 111 9.29 -1.27 3.57
N ARG A 112 9.62 -0.37 4.50
CA ARG A 112 11.02 -0.03 4.81
C ARG A 112 11.23 0.16 6.30
N GLU A 113 12.18 -0.59 6.86
CA GLU A 113 12.51 -0.54 8.29
C GLU A 113 11.27 -0.69 9.19
N GLY A 114 10.34 -1.57 8.82
CA GLY A 114 9.09 -1.82 9.54
C GLY A 114 8.04 -0.72 9.39
N VAL A 115 8.27 0.28 8.54
CA VAL A 115 7.30 1.35 8.25
C VAL A 115 6.72 1.14 6.85
N PRO A 116 5.37 1.06 6.72
CA PRO A 116 4.70 0.96 5.43
C PRO A 116 4.56 2.35 4.77
N TYR A 117 4.84 2.40 3.47
CA TYR A 117 4.74 3.60 2.64
C TYR A 117 3.81 3.35 1.47
N VAL A 118 2.95 4.32 1.16
CA VAL A 118 2.08 4.34 -0.02
C VAL A 118 2.25 5.67 -0.75
N PHE A 119 2.45 5.61 -2.05
CA PHE A 119 2.54 6.77 -2.94
C PHE A 119 1.33 6.79 -3.87
N LEU A 120 0.39 7.68 -3.58
CA LEU A 120 -0.89 7.76 -4.26
C LEU A 120 -0.83 8.63 -5.52
N GLN A 121 -1.24 8.07 -6.64
CA GLN A 121 -1.51 8.83 -7.85
C GLN A 121 -2.80 9.64 -7.69
N THR A 122 -2.73 10.97 -7.75
CA THR A 122 -3.86 11.87 -7.46
C THR A 122 -4.69 12.30 -8.67
N GLY A 123 -4.26 11.97 -9.89
CA GLY A 123 -4.95 12.39 -11.13
C GLY A 123 -6.19 11.56 -11.49
N ARG A 124 -6.66 10.65 -10.61
CA ARG A 124 -7.81 9.76 -10.82
C ARG A 124 -9.00 10.21 -9.99
N ASP A 125 -10.20 9.72 -10.34
CA ASP A 125 -11.41 9.95 -9.53
C ASP A 125 -11.31 9.33 -8.13
N ALA A 126 -12.19 9.76 -7.22
CA ALA A 126 -12.15 9.35 -5.82
C ALA A 126 -12.38 7.84 -5.61
N VAL A 127 -13.19 7.21 -6.47
CA VAL A 127 -13.46 5.76 -6.40
C VAL A 127 -12.22 4.97 -6.79
N ALA A 128 -11.56 5.37 -7.88
CA ALA A 128 -10.33 4.74 -8.34
C ALA A 128 -9.18 4.94 -7.32
N GLN A 129 -9.05 6.14 -6.72
CA GLN A 129 -8.07 6.37 -5.65
C GLN A 129 -8.33 5.49 -4.43
N ARG A 130 -9.59 5.38 -4.00
CA ARG A 130 -9.99 4.52 -2.89
C ARG A 130 -9.64 3.06 -3.14
N PHE A 131 -9.94 2.56 -4.33
CA PHE A 131 -9.62 1.19 -4.73
C PHE A 131 -8.10 0.97 -4.81
N SER A 132 -7.36 1.94 -5.37
CA SER A 132 -5.90 1.87 -5.40
C SER A 132 -5.31 1.75 -4.00
N LEU A 133 -5.75 2.58 -3.05
CA LEU A 133 -5.28 2.52 -1.65
C LEU A 133 -5.59 1.17 -0.98
N ALA A 134 -6.76 0.58 -1.26
CA ALA A 134 -7.12 -0.73 -0.72
C ALA A 134 -6.28 -1.85 -1.35
N SER A 135 -5.94 -1.75 -2.64
CA SER A 135 -5.05 -2.71 -3.31
C SER A 135 -3.61 -2.59 -2.79
N GLU A 136 -3.13 -1.37 -2.53
CA GLU A 136 -1.79 -1.20 -1.92
C GLU A 136 -1.73 -1.75 -0.49
N LEU A 137 -2.83 -1.65 0.27
CA LEU A 137 -2.93 -2.33 1.55
C LEU A 137 -2.82 -3.85 1.37
N GLY A 138 -3.42 -4.42 0.32
CA GLY A 138 -3.27 -5.83 -0.05
C GLY A 138 -1.81 -6.21 -0.31
N HIS A 139 -1.08 -5.41 -1.07
CA HIS A 139 0.36 -5.64 -1.27
C HIS A 139 1.14 -5.64 0.05
N LEU A 140 0.87 -4.68 0.92
CA LEU A 140 1.54 -4.57 2.22
C LEU A 140 1.18 -5.71 3.18
N ALA A 141 -0.03 -6.28 3.07
CA ALA A 141 -0.49 -7.34 3.94
C ALA A 141 -0.08 -8.75 3.47
N LEU A 142 -0.01 -8.98 2.15
CA LEU A 142 0.18 -10.31 1.59
C LEU A 142 1.62 -10.58 1.12
N HIS A 143 2.38 -9.56 0.74
CA HIS A 143 3.58 -9.75 -0.08
C HIS A 143 4.88 -9.26 0.58
N THR A 144 4.87 -8.97 1.87
CA THR A 144 6.05 -8.40 2.55
C THR A 144 7.16 -9.41 2.86
N THR A 145 6.84 -10.70 2.90
CA THR A 145 7.75 -11.76 3.37
C THR A 145 8.24 -12.72 2.29
N ASP A 146 7.73 -12.60 1.08
CA ASP A 146 7.98 -13.56 0.00
C ASP A 146 9.25 -13.27 -0.83
N THR A 147 9.77 -14.32 -1.45
CA THR A 147 10.95 -14.25 -2.34
C THR A 147 10.62 -13.74 -3.74
N GLU A 148 9.34 -13.74 -4.15
CA GLU A 148 8.90 -13.28 -5.46
C GLU A 148 8.75 -11.75 -5.47
N PRO A 149 9.13 -11.05 -6.55
CA PRO A 149 8.96 -9.61 -6.65
C PRO A 149 7.49 -9.17 -6.52
N VAL A 150 7.24 -8.15 -5.71
CA VAL A 150 5.88 -7.68 -5.37
C VAL A 150 5.11 -7.17 -6.59
N GLY A 151 5.78 -6.61 -7.59
CA GLY A 151 5.15 -6.04 -8.80
C GLY A 151 4.85 -7.05 -9.90
N THR A 152 4.80 -8.37 -9.64
CA THR A 152 4.39 -9.38 -10.63
C THR A 152 2.89 -9.32 -10.89
N LEU A 153 2.46 -9.78 -12.08
CA LEU A 153 1.05 -9.72 -12.46
C LEU A 153 0.15 -10.51 -11.49
N HIS A 154 0.61 -11.67 -11.05
CA HIS A 154 -0.13 -12.51 -10.10
C HIS A 154 -0.38 -11.76 -8.80
N ARG A 155 0.65 -11.17 -8.19
CA ARG A 155 0.54 -10.42 -6.94
C ARG A 155 -0.28 -9.14 -7.07
N ILE A 156 -0.25 -8.50 -8.23
CA ILE A 156 -1.13 -7.36 -8.52
C ILE A 156 -2.61 -7.78 -8.49
N GLU A 157 -2.96 -8.96 -9.04
CA GLU A 157 -4.34 -9.47 -8.99
C GLU A 157 -4.74 -9.89 -7.58
N GLU A 158 -3.88 -10.59 -6.83
CA GLU A 158 -4.14 -10.92 -5.41
C GLU A 158 -4.41 -9.66 -4.57
N ALA A 159 -3.59 -8.62 -4.74
CA ALA A 159 -3.78 -7.35 -4.04
C ALA A 159 -5.09 -6.65 -4.42
N LYS A 160 -5.52 -6.76 -5.67
CA LYS A 160 -6.83 -6.24 -6.11
C LYS A 160 -7.99 -7.04 -5.53
N ASP A 161 -7.87 -8.36 -5.45
CA ASP A 161 -8.91 -9.22 -4.84
C ASP A 161 -9.04 -8.91 -3.35
N PHE A 162 -7.91 -8.76 -2.64
CA PHE A 162 -7.89 -8.25 -1.28
C PHE A 162 -8.60 -6.89 -1.18
N GLY A 163 -8.25 -5.94 -2.05
CA GLY A 163 -8.83 -4.59 -2.04
C GLY A 163 -10.34 -4.57 -2.24
N ARG A 164 -10.87 -5.44 -3.12
CA ARG A 164 -12.32 -5.62 -3.34
C ARG A 164 -13.00 -6.11 -2.07
N ALA A 165 -12.50 -7.19 -1.47
CA ALA A 165 -13.04 -7.78 -0.25
C ALA A 165 -12.94 -6.81 0.94
N PHE A 166 -11.83 -6.09 1.05
CA PHE A 166 -11.62 -5.11 2.11
C PHE A 166 -12.62 -3.95 2.06
N LEU A 167 -12.96 -3.47 0.86
CA LEU A 167 -13.92 -2.37 0.66
C LEU A 167 -15.38 -2.82 0.71
N MET A 168 -15.66 -4.06 0.32
CA MET A 168 -17.01 -4.62 0.19
C MET A 168 -17.09 -6.00 0.91
N PRO A 169 -17.09 -6.02 2.25
CA PRO A 169 -17.20 -7.27 2.98
C PRO A 169 -18.52 -7.97 2.66
N PRO A 170 -18.56 -9.32 2.61
CA PRO A 170 -19.75 -10.09 2.21
C PRO A 170 -21.03 -9.72 2.99
N CYS A 171 -20.91 -9.48 4.27
CA CYS A 171 -22.04 -9.14 5.13
C CYS A 171 -22.65 -7.77 4.81
N ALA A 172 -21.90 -6.85 4.26
CA ALA A 172 -22.43 -5.53 3.85
C ALA A 172 -23.41 -5.64 2.67
N LEU A 173 -23.36 -6.71 1.89
CA LEU A 173 -24.26 -6.97 0.76
C LEU A 173 -25.63 -7.48 1.23
N TYR A 174 -25.75 -8.04 2.43
CA TYR A 174 -27.00 -8.60 2.97
C TYR A 174 -27.74 -7.65 3.92
N ALA A 175 -27.14 -6.53 4.30
CA ALA A 175 -27.71 -5.60 5.26
C ALA A 175 -28.79 -4.64 4.68
N HIS A 176 -29.12 -4.77 3.40
CA HIS A 176 -30.08 -3.91 2.69
C HIS A 176 -31.18 -4.73 1.99
N GLY A 177 -31.57 -5.86 2.58
CA GLY A 177 -32.74 -6.64 2.17
C GLY A 177 -33.89 -6.48 3.15
#